data_1dbe2a7f44201013e45d8368d6f0e6b5
#
_entry.id   1dbe2a7f44201013e45d8368d6f0e6b5
#
_cell.length_a   1.000
_cell.length_b   1.000
_cell.length_c   1.000
_cell.angle_alpha   90.00
_cell.angle_beta   90.00
_cell.angle_gamma   90.00
#
_symmetry.space_group_name_H-M   'P 1'
#
loop_
_entity.id
_entity.type
_entity.pdbx_description
1 polymer ?
#
loop_
_entity_poly.entity_id
_entity_poly.type
_entity_poly.pdbx_seq_one_letter_code
_entity_poly.pdbx_strand_id
1 'polypeptide(L)'
;MKVGKVVYPGLESFPQKALADRLHRNNVHGSMLWFDLKEGGSAAGTMLMDTIQRPWSLCENLGATESIITACAVMTHANMLKEDREKLGITDGFIRVSCGIEDPDDLIAALDASLNIL
;
A
#
# COMPACT_ATOMS: atom_id res chain seq x y z
N MET A 1 0.44 -4.79 -16.36
CA MET A 1 0.10 -4.01 -15.15
C MET A 1 0.09 -4.96 -13.96
N LYS A 2 0.95 -4.74 -12.99
CA LYS A 2 1.18 -5.63 -11.82
C LYS A 2 0.18 -5.38 -10.67
N VAL A 3 -0.41 -4.18 -10.64
CA VAL A 3 -1.40 -3.77 -9.63
C VAL A 3 -2.81 -4.04 -10.15
N GLY A 4 -3.62 -4.71 -9.34
CA GLY A 4 -5.01 -5.08 -9.66
C GLY A 4 -6.02 -4.07 -9.14
N LYS A 5 -5.83 -3.58 -7.93
CA LYS A 5 -6.73 -2.64 -7.26
C LYS A 5 -5.93 -1.64 -6.44
N VAL A 6 -6.37 -0.40 -6.43
CA VAL A 6 -5.84 0.65 -5.52
C VAL A 6 -7.00 1.22 -4.72
N VAL A 7 -6.80 1.42 -3.43
CA VAL A 7 -7.78 2.03 -2.54
C VAL A 7 -7.17 3.23 -1.82
N TYR A 8 -7.76 4.36 -2.06
CA TYR A 8 -7.41 5.64 -1.43
C TYR A 8 -8.67 6.52 -1.35
N PRO A 9 -8.93 7.21 -0.24
CA PRO A 9 -10.15 7.99 -0.07
C PRO A 9 -10.35 9.12 -1.09
N GLY A 10 -9.27 9.57 -1.74
CA GLY A 10 -9.30 10.57 -2.80
C GLY A 10 -9.68 10.06 -4.19
N LEU A 11 -9.73 8.74 -4.41
CA LEU A 11 -10.09 8.17 -5.72
C LEU A 11 -11.62 8.13 -5.90
N GLU A 12 -12.09 8.40 -7.12
CA GLU A 12 -13.50 8.28 -7.48
C GLU A 12 -14.06 6.86 -7.26
N SER A 13 -13.20 5.85 -7.35
CA SER A 13 -13.56 4.46 -7.09
C SER A 13 -13.70 4.10 -5.60
N PHE A 14 -13.39 5.04 -4.68
CA PHE A 14 -13.51 4.79 -3.25
C PHE A 14 -14.99 4.73 -2.83
N PRO A 15 -15.46 3.66 -2.18
CA PRO A 15 -16.89 3.45 -1.89
C PRO A 15 -17.55 4.57 -1.06
N GLN A 16 -16.75 5.26 -0.23
CA GLN A 16 -17.21 6.34 0.65
C GLN A 16 -16.60 7.69 0.25
N LYS A 17 -16.34 7.89 -1.05
CA LYS A 17 -15.73 9.12 -1.58
C LYS A 17 -16.46 10.39 -1.13
N ALA A 18 -17.78 10.42 -1.26
CA ALA A 18 -18.59 11.58 -0.85
C ALA A 18 -18.49 11.88 0.67
N LEU A 19 -18.37 10.86 1.49
CA LEU A 19 -18.14 11.00 2.92
C LEU A 19 -16.74 11.54 3.21
N ALA A 20 -15.74 10.99 2.53
CA ALA A 20 -14.35 11.42 2.66
C ALA A 20 -14.20 12.90 2.28
N ASP A 21 -14.77 13.33 1.16
CA ASP A 21 -14.75 14.74 0.73
C ASP A 21 -15.41 15.69 1.73
N ARG A 22 -16.48 15.26 2.37
CA ARG A 22 -17.19 16.04 3.39
C ARG A 22 -16.42 16.16 4.70
N LEU A 23 -15.68 15.12 5.10
CA LEU A 23 -14.97 15.08 6.37
C LEU A 23 -13.54 15.64 6.29
N HIS A 24 -12.92 15.54 5.12
CA HIS A 24 -11.55 15.99 4.91
C HIS A 24 -11.48 17.41 4.37
N ARG A 25 -10.58 18.23 4.92
CA ARG A 25 -10.41 19.62 4.45
C ARG A 25 -9.70 19.66 3.10
N ASN A 26 -10.15 20.57 2.23
CA ASN A 26 -9.46 20.93 0.99
C ASN A 26 -9.15 19.73 0.08
N ASN A 27 -9.98 18.69 0.11
CA ASN A 27 -9.77 17.45 -0.62
C ASN A 27 -8.42 16.75 -0.31
N VAL A 28 -7.87 16.97 0.89
CA VAL A 28 -6.67 16.29 1.35
C VAL A 28 -7.08 15.06 2.17
N HIS A 29 -6.87 13.87 1.63
CA HIS A 29 -7.41 12.62 2.17
C HIS A 29 -6.39 11.79 2.98
N GLY A 30 -5.28 12.42 3.39
CA GLY A 30 -4.23 11.77 4.17
C GLY A 30 -3.21 11.02 3.31
N SER A 31 -2.25 10.40 3.98
CA SER A 31 -1.07 9.79 3.37
C SER A 31 -1.15 8.26 3.25
N MET A 32 -2.26 7.66 3.68
CA MET A 32 -2.44 6.21 3.69
C MET A 32 -3.19 5.73 2.46
N LEU A 33 -2.60 4.80 1.74
CA LEU A 33 -3.27 4.05 0.67
C LEU A 33 -2.87 2.58 0.73
N TRP A 34 -3.61 1.74 0.02
CA TRP A 34 -3.19 0.37 -0.22
C TRP A 34 -3.52 -0.08 -1.64
N PHE A 35 -2.80 -1.08 -2.10
CA PHE A 35 -3.09 -1.73 -3.36
C PHE A 35 -2.91 -3.24 -3.26
N ASP A 36 -3.58 -3.97 -4.14
CA ASP A 36 -3.39 -5.41 -4.32
C ASP A 36 -2.48 -5.69 -5.51
N LEU A 37 -1.52 -6.58 -5.32
CA LEU A 37 -0.80 -7.21 -6.42
C LEU A 37 -1.75 -8.14 -7.18
N LYS A 38 -1.73 -8.07 -8.51
CA LYS A 38 -2.67 -8.78 -9.37
C LYS A 38 -2.45 -10.28 -9.35
N GLU A 39 -1.21 -10.70 -9.23
CA GLU A 39 -0.78 -12.09 -9.29
C GLU A 39 0.32 -12.36 -8.26
N GLY A 40 0.59 -13.62 -7.96
CA GLY A 40 1.71 -14.05 -7.12
C GLY A 40 1.45 -14.00 -5.61
N GLY A 41 0.37 -13.40 -5.15
CA GLY A 41 -0.03 -13.41 -3.75
C GLY A 41 1.07 -12.96 -2.78
N SER A 42 1.25 -13.69 -1.67
CA SER A 42 2.25 -13.38 -0.65
C SER A 42 3.70 -13.50 -1.14
N ALA A 43 3.98 -14.37 -2.11
CA ALA A 43 5.31 -14.49 -2.69
C ALA A 43 5.71 -13.22 -3.46
N ALA A 44 4.78 -12.66 -4.25
CA ALA A 44 5.01 -11.38 -4.93
C ALA A 44 5.14 -10.22 -3.93
N GLY A 45 4.35 -10.23 -2.84
CA GLY A 45 4.49 -9.27 -1.75
C GLY A 45 5.87 -9.31 -1.10
N THR A 46 6.38 -10.51 -0.80
CA THR A 46 7.73 -10.70 -0.26
C THR A 46 8.78 -10.20 -1.26
N MET A 47 8.67 -10.59 -2.53
CA MET A 47 9.62 -10.16 -3.57
C MET A 47 9.64 -8.64 -3.75
N LEU A 48 8.48 -7.99 -3.68
CA LEU A 48 8.40 -6.52 -3.69
C LEU A 48 9.15 -5.92 -2.49
N MET A 49 8.97 -6.47 -1.29
CA MET A 49 9.66 -5.99 -0.09
C MET A 49 11.18 -6.20 -0.17
N ASP A 50 11.63 -7.29 -0.76
CA ASP A 50 13.06 -7.59 -0.94
C ASP A 50 13.74 -6.69 -1.99
N THR A 51 12.97 -6.16 -2.93
CA THR A 51 13.47 -5.36 -4.06
C THR A 51 13.22 -3.86 -3.92
N ILE A 52 12.35 -3.45 -2.99
CA ILE A 52 12.02 -2.03 -2.80
C ILE A 52 13.27 -1.22 -2.39
N GLN A 53 13.45 -0.07 -3.02
CA GLN A 53 14.60 0.79 -2.81
C GLN A 53 14.23 2.10 -2.12
N ARG A 54 15.25 2.79 -1.62
CA ARG A 54 15.08 4.17 -1.16
C ARG A 54 14.41 5.02 -2.24
N PRO A 55 13.56 5.96 -1.84
CA PRO A 55 13.32 6.46 -0.47
C PRO A 55 12.33 5.64 0.38
N TRP A 56 11.76 4.53 -0.12
CA TRP A 56 10.88 3.69 0.66
C TRP A 56 11.60 3.00 1.82
N SER A 57 10.98 3.03 2.98
CA SER A 57 11.40 2.27 4.16
C SER A 57 10.50 1.04 4.35
N LEU A 58 11.10 -0.13 4.49
CA LEU A 58 10.41 -1.35 4.87
C LEU A 58 10.22 -1.38 6.39
N CYS A 59 8.99 -1.25 6.85
CA CYS A 59 8.70 -1.21 8.29
C CYS A 59 7.24 -1.59 8.58
N GLU A 60 6.99 -2.14 9.76
CA GLU A 60 5.66 -2.44 10.29
C GLU A 60 5.01 -1.24 11.00
N ASN A 61 5.32 -0.03 10.57
CA ASN A 61 4.82 1.23 11.13
C ASN A 61 4.07 2.04 10.07
N LEU A 62 3.57 3.21 10.44
CA LEU A 62 2.89 4.16 9.55
C LEU A 62 2.94 5.59 10.13
N GLY A 63 2.65 6.58 9.31
CA GLY A 63 2.47 7.97 9.77
C GLY A 63 3.77 8.71 10.11
N ALA A 64 4.93 8.19 9.70
CA ALA A 64 6.21 8.87 9.84
C ALA A 64 6.42 9.93 8.75
N THR A 65 7.46 10.76 8.91
CA THR A 65 7.96 11.64 7.85
C THR A 65 8.62 10.87 6.73
N GLU A 66 9.04 9.64 6.97
CA GLU A 66 9.54 8.69 5.99
C GLU A 66 8.39 7.91 5.35
N SER A 67 8.49 7.68 4.05
CA SER A 67 7.54 6.83 3.34
C SER A 67 7.78 5.36 3.65
N ILE A 68 6.72 4.67 4.07
CA ILE A 68 6.77 3.28 4.54
C ILE A 68 5.90 2.41 3.64
N ILE A 69 6.43 1.25 3.27
CA ILE A 69 5.71 0.23 2.52
C ILE A 69 5.73 -1.10 3.28
N THR A 70 4.62 -1.83 3.25
CA THR A 70 4.42 -3.04 4.05
C THR A 70 3.58 -4.06 3.31
N ALA A 71 4.08 -5.29 3.14
CA ALA A 71 3.29 -6.43 2.70
C ALA A 71 2.55 -7.02 3.91
N CYS A 72 1.32 -6.59 4.14
CA CYS A 72 0.60 -6.87 5.38
C CYS A 72 0.39 -8.36 5.67
N ALA A 73 0.19 -9.18 4.64
CA ALA A 73 -0.06 -10.61 4.79
C ALA A 73 1.11 -11.38 5.40
N VAL A 74 2.34 -10.95 5.11
CA VAL A 74 3.58 -11.63 5.56
C VAL A 74 4.32 -10.87 6.66
N MET A 75 3.86 -9.67 7.00
CA MET A 75 4.46 -8.81 8.04
C MET A 75 3.45 -8.57 9.18
N THR A 76 2.73 -7.47 9.16
CA THR A 76 1.87 -7.03 10.29
C THR A 76 0.76 -8.01 10.67
N HIS A 77 0.29 -8.84 9.74
CA HIS A 77 -0.81 -9.78 9.94
C HIS A 77 -0.39 -11.25 9.69
N ALA A 78 0.92 -11.54 9.73
CA ALA A 78 1.46 -12.88 9.49
C ALA A 78 0.97 -13.93 10.50
N ASN A 79 0.66 -13.52 11.74
CA ASN A 79 0.16 -14.40 12.80
C ASN A 79 -1.37 -14.60 12.77
N MET A 80 -2.08 -13.94 11.85
CA MET A 80 -3.52 -14.09 11.70
C MET A 80 -3.85 -15.27 10.77
N LEU A 81 -4.89 -16.02 11.08
CA LEU A 81 -5.40 -17.04 10.17
C LEU A 81 -5.82 -16.39 8.84
N LYS A 82 -5.46 -17.03 7.74
CA LYS A 82 -5.74 -16.50 6.39
C LYS A 82 -7.21 -16.15 6.19
N GLU A 83 -8.11 -17.02 6.63
CA GLU A 83 -9.57 -16.81 6.51
C GLU A 83 -10.03 -15.54 7.24
N ASP A 84 -9.49 -15.26 8.43
CA ASP A 84 -9.87 -14.09 9.21
C ASP A 84 -9.25 -12.81 8.62
N ARG A 85 -8.05 -12.90 8.11
CA ARG A 85 -7.37 -11.82 7.41
C ARG A 85 -8.12 -11.42 6.12
N GLU A 86 -8.55 -12.39 5.34
CA GLU A 86 -9.32 -12.16 4.11
C GLU A 86 -10.71 -11.55 4.38
N LYS A 87 -11.38 -11.94 5.48
CA LYS A 87 -12.62 -11.28 5.93
C LYS A 87 -12.44 -9.79 6.22
N LEU A 88 -11.24 -9.38 6.65
CA LEU A 88 -10.87 -7.98 6.82
C LEU A 88 -10.48 -7.28 5.51
N GLY A 89 -10.47 -7.99 4.38
CA GLY A 89 -10.08 -7.48 3.09
C GLY A 89 -8.56 -7.43 2.86
N ILE A 90 -7.78 -8.05 3.74
CA ILE A 90 -6.32 -8.12 3.61
C ILE A 90 -5.97 -9.41 2.87
N THR A 91 -5.86 -9.32 1.56
CA THR A 91 -5.50 -10.43 0.67
C THR A 91 -4.02 -10.80 0.82
N ASP A 92 -3.61 -11.91 0.19
CA ASP A 92 -2.20 -12.30 0.13
C ASP A 92 -1.32 -11.29 -0.62
N GLY A 93 -1.88 -10.54 -1.56
CA GLY A 93 -1.19 -9.49 -2.33
C GLY A 93 -1.33 -8.08 -1.79
N PHE A 94 -1.88 -7.91 -0.59
CA PHE A 94 -2.16 -6.61 0.00
C PHE A 94 -0.89 -5.86 0.42
N ILE A 95 -0.67 -4.72 -0.21
CA ILE A 95 0.45 -3.81 0.08
C ILE A 95 -0.10 -2.51 0.64
N ARG A 96 0.31 -2.17 1.85
CA ARG A 96 -0.01 -0.89 2.49
C ARG A 96 1.12 0.11 2.30
N VAL A 97 0.75 1.34 2.00
CA VAL A 97 1.65 2.47 1.80
C VAL A 97 1.28 3.60 2.75
N SER A 98 2.28 4.13 3.45
CA SER A 98 2.21 5.35 4.24
C SER A 98 3.19 6.35 3.66
N CYS A 99 2.71 7.31 2.87
CA CYS A 99 3.56 8.31 2.25
C CYS A 99 4.06 9.32 3.29
N GLY A 100 5.35 9.63 3.23
CA GLY A 100 6.02 10.64 4.02
C GLY A 100 6.08 11.99 3.30
N ILE A 101 7.21 12.68 3.46
CA ILE A 101 7.43 14.02 2.92
C ILE A 101 8.53 14.07 1.84
N GLU A 102 8.96 12.91 1.33
CA GLU A 102 9.92 12.81 0.24
C GLU A 102 9.30 13.28 -1.08
N ASP A 103 10.16 13.51 -2.07
CA ASP A 103 9.71 13.87 -3.40
C ASP A 103 8.83 12.78 -4.01
N PRO A 104 7.60 13.10 -4.47
CA PRO A 104 6.70 12.11 -5.04
C PRO A 104 7.25 11.40 -6.28
N ASP A 105 8.03 12.09 -7.11
CA ASP A 105 8.59 11.49 -8.32
C ASP A 105 9.64 10.43 -7.98
N ASP A 106 10.44 10.65 -6.94
CA ASP A 106 11.39 9.66 -6.43
C ASP A 106 10.66 8.43 -5.84
N LEU A 107 9.58 8.64 -5.10
CA LEU A 107 8.75 7.56 -4.56
C LEU A 107 8.12 6.72 -5.68
N ILE A 108 7.57 7.37 -6.70
CA ILE A 108 6.95 6.70 -7.85
C ILE A 108 7.99 5.91 -8.63
N ALA A 109 9.14 6.52 -8.93
CA ALA A 109 10.21 5.88 -9.69
C ALA A 109 10.75 4.62 -8.98
N ALA A 110 10.99 4.69 -7.67
CA ALA A 110 11.47 3.56 -6.88
C ALA A 110 10.42 2.42 -6.79
N LEU A 111 9.14 2.76 -6.64
CA LEU A 111 8.06 1.78 -6.61
C LEU A 111 7.88 1.11 -7.99
N ASP A 112 7.88 1.90 -9.06
CA ASP A 112 7.75 1.39 -10.43
C ASP A 112 8.91 0.44 -10.78
N ALA A 113 10.14 0.81 -10.46
CA ALA A 113 11.31 -0.04 -10.66
C ALA A 113 11.14 -1.39 -9.95
N SER A 114 10.69 -1.41 -8.71
CA SER A 114 10.49 -2.64 -7.93
C SER A 114 9.30 -3.47 -8.46
N LEU A 115 8.21 -2.85 -8.87
CA LEU A 115 7.07 -3.53 -9.48
C LEU A 115 7.43 -4.17 -10.83
N ASN A 116 8.37 -3.61 -11.58
CA ASN A 116 8.81 -4.16 -12.86
C ASN A 116 9.67 -5.43 -12.72
N ILE A 117 10.19 -5.72 -11.51
CA ILE A 117 10.93 -6.96 -11.22
C ILE A 117 9.96 -8.14 -11.02
N LEU A 118 8.74 -7.91 -10.54
CA LEU A 118 7.70 -8.94 -10.39
C LEU A 118 7.24 -9.50 -11.75
#